data_33b838f24c6eb75167adfb5be30c9ceb
#
_entry.id   33b838f24c6eb75167adfb5be30c9ceb
#
_cell.length_a   1.000
_cell.length_b   1.000
_cell.length_c   1.000
_cell.angle_alpha   90.00
_cell.angle_beta   90.00
_cell.angle_gamma   90.00
#
_symmetry.space_group_name_H-M   'P 1'
#
loop_
_entity.id
_entity.type
_entity.pdbx_description
1 polymer ?
#
loop_
_entity_poly.entity_id
_entity_poly.type
_entity_poly.pdbx_seq_one_letter_code
_entity_poly.pdbx_strand_id
1 'polypeptide(L)'
;MNMPVKFQYFKNPKNRELTQTELDELARELDAIKQEVLDDLGEKDAKYIRRVYSAIRYSSIAGRALLFAGWFPPAWILGTGLLGFAKIMENMELGHNVMHGQYDWMNDPKMNGQTYEWDIVGTSDNWRQTHNFKHHTYTNIKGMDDDIGYGLVRLFPEQRWKPSYLLQPIYSIPFCLLFQWGVAIQNLELGKYFKGRKTKEQTKEEWKPMQRKITKQLFKDYVFFPLIAGPAALPVFAGN
;
A
#
# COMPACT_ATOMS: atom_id res chain seq x y z
N MET A 1 -32.07 -13.05 2.29
CA MET A 1 -31.94 -13.97 3.43
C MET A 1 -30.93 -13.34 4.39
N ASN A 2 -31.45 -12.54 5.36
CA ASN A 2 -30.62 -11.83 6.32
C ASN A 2 -30.12 -12.81 7.38
N MET A 3 -28.86 -13.22 7.30
CA MET A 3 -28.22 -13.89 8.44
C MET A 3 -27.72 -12.79 9.39
N PRO A 4 -28.15 -12.77 10.65
CA PRO A 4 -27.58 -11.86 11.62
C PRO A 4 -26.12 -12.27 11.87
N VAL A 5 -25.19 -11.37 11.55
CA VAL A 5 -23.78 -11.52 11.92
C VAL A 5 -23.69 -11.46 13.44
N LYS A 6 -23.61 -12.61 14.11
CA LYS A 6 -23.33 -12.65 15.53
C LYS A 6 -21.88 -12.29 15.78
N PHE A 7 -21.60 -11.04 16.15
CA PHE A 7 -20.30 -10.65 16.69
C PHE A 7 -20.10 -11.27 18.07
N GLN A 8 -19.43 -12.42 18.12
CA GLN A 8 -19.22 -13.21 19.33
C GLN A 8 -17.98 -12.80 20.15
N TYR A 9 -17.26 -11.74 19.72
CA TYR A 9 -15.91 -11.43 20.22
C TYR A 9 -15.80 -10.39 21.32
N PHE A 10 -16.87 -9.70 21.68
CA PHE A 10 -16.84 -8.71 22.77
C PHE A 10 -17.90 -9.00 23.84
N LYS A 11 -17.70 -10.08 24.58
CA LYS A 11 -18.37 -10.22 25.88
C LYS A 11 -17.67 -9.34 26.92
N ASN A 12 -17.79 -8.02 26.78
CA ASN A 12 -17.63 -7.14 27.91
C ASN A 12 -18.99 -7.15 28.66
N PRO A 13 -19.05 -7.50 29.96
CA PRO A 13 -20.32 -7.50 30.71
C PRO A 13 -21.00 -6.11 30.79
N LYS A 14 -20.34 -5.06 30.32
CA LYS A 14 -20.91 -3.72 30.16
C LYS A 14 -21.40 -3.43 28.72
N ASN A 15 -21.21 -4.31 27.76
CA ASN A 15 -21.71 -4.11 26.39
C ASN A 15 -23.16 -4.60 26.30
N ARG A 16 -24.08 -3.70 26.62
CA ARG A 16 -25.47 -3.83 26.14
C ARG A 16 -25.50 -3.53 24.63
N GLU A 17 -26.41 -4.15 23.93
CA GLU A 17 -26.72 -3.72 22.56
C GLU A 17 -27.27 -2.28 22.59
N LEU A 18 -26.81 -1.44 21.66
CA LEU A 18 -27.34 -0.10 21.50
C LEU A 18 -28.80 -0.17 21.02
N THR A 19 -29.64 0.68 21.58
CA THR A 19 -31.00 0.86 21.08
C THR A 19 -30.97 1.54 19.71
N GLN A 20 -32.04 1.41 18.92
CA GLN A 20 -32.13 2.09 17.62
C GLN A 20 -31.97 3.62 17.77
N THR A 21 -32.54 4.22 18.82
CA THR A 21 -32.39 5.65 19.09
C THR A 21 -30.93 6.06 19.32
N GLU A 22 -30.16 5.24 20.06
CA GLU A 22 -28.74 5.50 20.31
C GLU A 22 -27.89 5.30 19.03
N LEU A 23 -28.27 4.37 18.16
CA LEU A 23 -27.64 4.18 16.86
C LEU A 23 -27.92 5.38 15.93
N ASP A 24 -29.16 5.88 15.93
CA ASP A 24 -29.54 7.05 15.13
C ASP A 24 -28.86 8.33 15.64
N GLU A 25 -28.67 8.46 16.96
CA GLU A 25 -27.93 9.58 17.56
C GLU A 25 -26.44 9.51 17.19
N LEU A 26 -25.80 8.35 17.35
CA LEU A 26 -24.43 8.13 16.94
C LEU A 26 -24.22 8.42 15.44
N ALA A 27 -25.13 7.97 14.59
CA ALA A 27 -25.08 8.24 13.16
C ALA A 27 -25.13 9.75 12.88
N ARG A 28 -26.04 10.49 13.53
CA ARG A 28 -26.13 11.95 13.37
C ARG A 28 -24.87 12.69 13.86
N GLU A 29 -24.28 12.26 14.97
CA GLU A 29 -23.03 12.84 15.48
C GLU A 29 -21.87 12.60 14.49
N LEU A 30 -21.73 11.37 13.94
CA LEU A 30 -20.72 11.04 12.95
C LEU A 30 -20.90 11.80 11.64
N ASP A 31 -22.15 11.96 11.19
CA ASP A 31 -22.47 12.76 10.00
C ASP A 31 -22.18 14.24 10.21
N ALA A 32 -22.45 14.79 11.40
CA ALA A 32 -22.10 16.16 11.74
C ALA A 32 -20.60 16.40 11.75
N ILE A 33 -19.81 15.51 12.35
CA ILE A 33 -18.33 15.57 12.32
C ILE A 33 -17.81 15.49 10.87
N LYS A 34 -18.36 14.57 10.08
CA LYS A 34 -18.01 14.46 8.66
C LYS A 34 -18.28 15.76 7.91
N GLN A 35 -19.44 16.36 8.12
CA GLN A 35 -19.79 17.61 7.45
C GLN A 35 -18.90 18.76 7.88
N GLU A 36 -18.59 18.89 9.17
CA GLU A 36 -17.64 19.88 9.70
C GLU A 36 -16.27 19.77 9.01
N VAL A 37 -15.73 18.53 8.88
CA VAL A 37 -14.46 18.29 8.20
C VAL A 37 -14.52 18.65 6.72
N LEU A 38 -15.62 18.32 6.03
CA LEU A 38 -15.80 18.66 4.61
C LEU A 38 -15.92 20.17 4.37
N ASP A 39 -16.57 20.89 5.28
CA ASP A 39 -16.74 22.34 5.19
C ASP A 39 -15.43 23.11 5.47
N ASP A 40 -14.51 22.54 6.29
CA ASP A 40 -13.17 23.11 6.56
C ASP A 40 -12.13 22.78 5.47
N LEU A 41 -12.43 21.84 4.57
CA LEU A 41 -11.55 21.43 3.49
C LEU A 41 -11.25 22.60 2.53
N GLY A 42 -9.96 22.95 2.37
CA GLY A 42 -9.63 24.07 1.55
C GLY A 42 -8.15 24.23 1.18
N GLU A 43 -7.76 25.44 0.80
CA GLU A 43 -6.41 25.75 0.34
C GLU A 43 -5.32 25.47 1.40
N LYS A 44 -5.66 25.50 2.69
CA LYS A 44 -4.75 25.13 3.78
C LYS A 44 -4.33 23.66 3.66
N ASP A 45 -5.31 22.78 3.43
CA ASP A 45 -5.09 21.36 3.28
C ASP A 45 -4.36 21.05 1.97
N ALA A 46 -4.77 21.70 0.87
CA ALA A 46 -4.09 21.58 -0.40
C ALA A 46 -2.60 21.97 -0.31
N LYS A 47 -2.28 23.04 0.42
CA LYS A 47 -0.89 23.43 0.68
C LYS A 47 -0.13 22.41 1.48
N TYR A 48 -0.76 21.82 2.50
CA TYR A 48 -0.16 20.75 3.28
C TYR A 48 0.18 19.54 2.39
N ILE A 49 -0.77 19.04 1.61
CA ILE A 49 -0.56 17.90 0.72
C ILE A 49 0.55 18.18 -0.31
N ARG A 50 0.56 19.37 -0.92
CA ARG A 50 1.62 19.77 -1.86
C ARG A 50 3.00 19.87 -1.18
N ARG A 51 3.07 20.24 0.11
CA ARG A 51 4.33 20.21 0.90
C ARG A 51 4.80 18.77 1.12
N VAL A 52 3.90 17.85 1.46
CA VAL A 52 4.21 16.41 1.59
C VAL A 52 4.77 15.89 0.26
N TYR A 53 4.09 16.15 -0.85
CA TYR A 53 4.57 15.79 -2.19
C TYR A 53 5.98 16.35 -2.46
N SER A 54 6.19 17.64 -2.16
CA SER A 54 7.49 18.28 -2.38
C SER A 54 8.58 17.68 -1.50
N ALA A 55 8.28 17.39 -0.22
CA ALA A 55 9.21 16.74 0.70
C ALA A 55 9.65 15.37 0.17
N ILE A 56 8.72 14.56 -0.35
CA ILE A 56 9.02 13.29 -0.98
C ILE A 56 9.98 13.47 -2.17
N ARG A 57 9.67 14.40 -3.08
CA ARG A 57 10.49 14.65 -4.27
C ARG A 57 11.89 15.16 -3.93
N TYR A 58 11.99 16.11 -3.03
CA TYR A 58 13.30 16.64 -2.59
C TYR A 58 14.11 15.60 -1.84
N SER A 59 13.50 14.80 -0.97
CA SER A 59 14.18 13.71 -0.27
C SER A 59 14.70 12.65 -1.25
N SER A 60 13.92 12.29 -2.26
CA SER A 60 14.34 11.35 -3.31
C SER A 60 15.52 11.89 -4.13
N ILE A 61 15.49 13.17 -4.51
CA ILE A 61 16.58 13.80 -5.26
C ILE A 61 17.84 13.90 -4.39
N ALA A 62 17.71 14.42 -3.17
CA ALA A 62 18.83 14.58 -2.25
C ALA A 62 19.46 13.23 -1.87
N GLY A 63 18.62 12.22 -1.61
CA GLY A 63 19.08 10.86 -1.34
C GLY A 63 19.90 10.29 -2.48
N ARG A 64 19.42 10.42 -3.72
CA ARG A 64 20.16 9.99 -4.91
C ARG A 64 21.47 10.78 -5.10
N ALA A 65 21.45 12.11 -4.87
CA ALA A 65 22.65 12.93 -4.98
C ALA A 65 23.73 12.50 -3.95
N LEU A 66 23.33 12.22 -2.72
CA LEU A 66 24.27 11.74 -1.68
C LEU A 66 24.91 10.39 -2.03
N LEU A 67 24.23 9.52 -2.75
CA LEU A 67 24.78 8.23 -3.14
C LEU A 67 25.91 8.32 -4.17
N PHE A 68 26.10 9.45 -4.87
CA PHE A 68 27.34 9.68 -5.64
C PHE A 68 28.57 9.76 -4.77
N ALA A 69 28.41 10.11 -3.49
CA ALA A 69 29.44 10.02 -2.45
C ALA A 69 29.23 8.80 -1.54
N GLY A 70 28.62 7.73 -2.04
CA GLY A 70 28.24 6.53 -1.26
C GLY A 70 29.43 5.72 -0.72
N TRP A 71 30.66 5.98 -1.18
CA TRP A 71 31.91 5.49 -0.58
C TRP A 71 32.19 6.11 0.79
N PHE A 72 31.59 7.26 1.12
CA PHE A 72 31.70 7.92 2.42
C PHE A 72 30.49 7.50 3.28
N PRO A 73 30.70 6.76 4.41
CA PRO A 73 29.62 6.16 5.17
C PRO A 73 28.51 7.12 5.64
N PRO A 74 28.79 8.35 6.11
CA PRO A 74 27.74 9.29 6.47
C PRO A 74 26.84 9.68 5.28
N ALA A 75 27.41 9.87 4.09
CA ALA A 75 26.65 10.19 2.89
C ALA A 75 25.76 9.00 2.46
N TRP A 76 26.30 7.78 2.56
CA TRP A 76 25.56 6.55 2.27
C TRP A 76 24.37 6.36 3.23
N ILE A 77 24.60 6.51 4.56
CA ILE A 77 23.55 6.37 5.58
C ILE A 77 22.46 7.41 5.36
N LEU A 78 22.84 8.68 5.20
CA LEU A 78 21.87 9.76 5.01
C LEU A 78 21.12 9.63 3.68
N GLY A 79 21.82 9.30 2.60
CA GLY A 79 21.24 9.05 1.29
C GLY A 79 20.21 7.91 1.30
N THR A 80 20.57 6.80 1.96
CA THR A 80 19.67 5.64 2.17
C THR A 80 18.45 6.04 2.99
N GLY A 81 18.65 6.75 4.10
CA GLY A 81 17.56 7.20 4.96
C GLY A 81 16.57 8.12 4.24
N LEU A 82 17.07 9.06 3.43
CA LEU A 82 16.23 9.95 2.64
C LEU A 82 15.44 9.22 1.54
N LEU A 83 16.05 8.23 0.89
CA LEU A 83 15.34 7.40 -0.09
C LEU A 83 14.28 6.52 0.54
N GLY A 84 14.60 5.87 1.67
CA GLY A 84 13.63 5.10 2.43
C GLY A 84 12.45 5.95 2.91
N PHE A 85 12.73 7.13 3.47
CA PHE A 85 11.69 8.10 3.85
C PHE A 85 10.82 8.47 2.64
N ALA A 86 11.43 8.87 1.51
CA ALA A 86 10.69 9.24 0.32
C ALA A 86 9.79 8.10 -0.18
N LYS A 87 10.29 6.86 -0.17
CA LYS A 87 9.57 5.68 -0.64
C LYS A 87 8.39 5.32 0.27
N ILE A 88 8.60 5.34 1.59
CA ILE A 88 7.53 5.08 2.58
C ILE A 88 6.44 6.14 2.46
N MET A 89 6.82 7.42 2.45
CA MET A 89 5.85 8.51 2.34
C MET A 89 5.10 8.52 1.00
N GLU A 90 5.79 8.18 -0.10
CA GLU A 90 5.14 8.09 -1.41
C GLU A 90 4.12 6.95 -1.47
N ASN A 91 4.45 5.79 -0.92
CA ASN A 91 3.59 4.62 -1.05
C ASN A 91 2.48 4.59 0.00
N MET A 92 2.84 4.80 1.28
CA MET A 92 1.91 4.59 2.39
C MET A 92 1.06 5.83 2.70
N GLU A 93 1.62 7.02 2.49
CA GLU A 93 0.94 8.26 2.88
C GLU A 93 0.32 8.95 1.65
N LEU A 94 1.14 9.30 0.66
CA LEU A 94 0.65 10.07 -0.47
C LEU A 94 -0.11 9.21 -1.49
N GLY A 95 0.55 8.21 -2.06
CA GLY A 95 0.00 7.41 -3.17
C GLY A 95 -1.22 6.60 -2.76
N HIS A 96 -1.20 6.03 -1.55
CA HIS A 96 -2.34 5.33 -0.96
C HIS A 96 -3.58 6.24 -0.93
N ASN A 97 -3.47 7.41 -0.32
CA ASN A 97 -4.57 8.36 -0.18
C ASN A 97 -5.00 8.97 -1.53
N VAL A 98 -4.04 9.23 -2.44
CA VAL A 98 -4.39 9.66 -3.81
C VAL A 98 -5.24 8.60 -4.51
N MET A 99 -4.84 7.32 -4.46
CA MET A 99 -5.57 6.25 -5.14
C MET A 99 -6.93 5.94 -4.49
N HIS A 100 -7.15 6.34 -3.24
CA HIS A 100 -8.48 6.39 -2.62
C HIS A 100 -9.34 7.58 -3.08
N GLY A 101 -8.80 8.47 -3.91
CA GLY A 101 -9.52 9.66 -4.37
C GLY A 101 -9.65 10.76 -3.31
N GLN A 102 -8.93 10.64 -2.17
CA GLN A 102 -9.08 11.58 -1.06
C GLN A 102 -8.65 13.01 -1.39
N TYR A 103 -7.88 13.20 -2.47
CA TYR A 103 -7.38 14.51 -2.91
C TYR A 103 -8.00 14.99 -4.24
N ASP A 104 -8.99 14.27 -4.78
CA ASP A 104 -9.62 14.60 -6.07
C ASP A 104 -10.32 15.97 -6.04
N TRP A 105 -10.80 16.41 -4.87
CA TRP A 105 -11.36 17.75 -4.67
C TRP A 105 -10.39 18.90 -4.98
N MET A 106 -9.07 18.66 -4.93
CA MET A 106 -8.05 19.65 -5.28
C MET A 106 -7.98 19.93 -6.78
N ASN A 107 -8.57 19.10 -7.63
CA ASN A 107 -8.48 19.14 -9.09
C ASN A 107 -7.02 19.23 -9.60
N ASP A 108 -6.07 18.65 -8.89
CA ASP A 108 -4.65 18.61 -9.25
C ASP A 108 -4.37 17.34 -10.06
N PRO A 109 -3.92 17.42 -11.33
CA PRO A 109 -3.66 16.25 -12.17
C PRO A 109 -2.62 15.28 -11.59
N LYS A 110 -1.75 15.74 -10.67
CA LYS A 110 -0.75 14.92 -10.00
C LYS A 110 -1.33 14.14 -8.81
N MET A 111 -2.53 14.49 -8.37
CA MET A 111 -3.20 13.94 -7.17
C MET A 111 -4.56 13.34 -7.51
N ASN A 112 -4.77 12.93 -8.76
CA ASN A 112 -6.05 12.37 -9.21
C ASN A 112 -6.10 10.86 -8.97
N GLY A 113 -7.09 10.39 -8.25
CA GLY A 113 -7.25 9.00 -7.82
C GLY A 113 -7.39 7.99 -8.96
N GLN A 114 -7.89 8.42 -10.13
CA GLN A 114 -8.09 7.54 -11.29
C GLN A 114 -6.84 7.40 -12.16
N THR A 115 -6.02 8.43 -12.25
CA THR A 115 -4.88 8.49 -13.17
C THR A 115 -3.52 8.39 -12.49
N TYR A 116 -3.48 8.48 -11.17
CA TYR A 116 -2.23 8.37 -10.41
C TYR A 116 -1.56 7.01 -10.61
N GLU A 117 -0.26 7.05 -10.87
CA GLU A 117 0.58 5.86 -10.97
C GLU A 117 1.84 6.04 -10.11
N TRP A 118 2.05 5.13 -9.20
CA TRP A 118 3.17 5.16 -8.26
C TRP A 118 4.46 4.53 -8.82
N ASP A 119 5.59 4.82 -8.20
CA ASP A 119 6.91 4.32 -8.61
C ASP A 119 7.28 3.02 -7.87
N ILE A 120 6.40 2.00 -7.98
CA ILE A 120 6.66 0.63 -7.53
C ILE A 120 6.33 -0.35 -8.66
N VAL A 121 6.69 -1.63 -8.49
CA VAL A 121 6.48 -2.66 -9.53
C VAL A 121 5.01 -3.02 -9.77
N GLY A 122 4.16 -2.92 -8.75
CA GLY A 122 2.72 -3.11 -8.88
C GLY A 122 2.05 -1.98 -9.66
N THR A 123 1.05 -2.28 -10.47
CA THR A 123 0.27 -1.26 -11.18
C THR A 123 -0.81 -0.68 -10.28
N SER A 124 -1.09 0.60 -10.43
CA SER A 124 -2.17 1.26 -9.68
C SER A 124 -3.54 0.66 -9.99
N ASP A 125 -3.79 0.22 -11.23
CA ASP A 125 -5.05 -0.42 -11.60
C ASP A 125 -5.26 -1.75 -10.85
N ASN A 126 -4.24 -2.60 -10.78
CA ASN A 126 -4.34 -3.84 -10.01
C ASN A 126 -4.55 -3.54 -8.53
N TRP A 127 -3.89 -2.52 -7.99
CA TRP A 127 -4.03 -2.12 -6.59
C TRP A 127 -5.46 -1.59 -6.31
N ARG A 128 -6.01 -0.75 -7.18
CA ARG A 128 -7.42 -0.29 -7.06
C ARG A 128 -8.38 -1.48 -7.03
N GLN A 129 -8.14 -2.50 -7.84
CA GLN A 129 -8.99 -3.70 -7.86
C GLN A 129 -8.83 -4.54 -6.59
N THR A 130 -7.62 -4.78 -6.13
CA THR A 130 -7.36 -5.67 -4.99
C THR A 130 -7.56 -4.95 -3.66
N HIS A 131 -7.12 -3.72 -3.53
CA HIS A 131 -7.22 -2.95 -2.31
C HIS A 131 -8.52 -2.14 -2.22
N ASN A 132 -8.75 -1.16 -3.12
CA ASN A 132 -9.93 -0.30 -3.00
C ASN A 132 -11.25 -1.07 -3.13
N PHE A 133 -11.31 -2.06 -4.02
CA PHE A 133 -12.55 -2.82 -4.20
C PHE A 133 -12.64 -4.01 -3.25
N LYS A 134 -11.68 -4.96 -3.31
CA LYS A 134 -11.81 -6.19 -2.51
C LYS A 134 -11.58 -5.96 -1.03
N HIS A 135 -10.41 -5.40 -0.67
CA HIS A 135 -10.08 -5.20 0.74
C HIS A 135 -11.11 -4.32 1.43
N HIS A 136 -11.47 -3.16 0.87
CA HIS A 136 -12.46 -2.26 1.48
C HIS A 136 -13.89 -2.81 1.50
N THR A 137 -14.26 -3.68 0.55
CA THR A 137 -15.57 -4.34 0.56
C THR A 137 -15.63 -5.47 1.60
N TYR A 138 -14.54 -6.20 1.77
CA TYR A 138 -14.49 -7.41 2.59
C TYR A 138 -13.48 -7.32 3.73
N THR A 139 -13.18 -6.12 4.21
CA THR A 139 -12.17 -5.86 5.24
C THR A 139 -12.28 -6.83 6.40
N ASN A 140 -11.19 -7.54 6.68
CA ASN A 140 -11.06 -8.53 7.74
C ASN A 140 -11.98 -9.77 7.62
N ILE A 141 -12.64 -9.99 6.48
CA ILE A 141 -13.42 -11.22 6.25
C ILE A 141 -12.47 -12.31 5.74
N LYS A 142 -12.26 -13.33 6.57
CA LYS A 142 -11.39 -14.46 6.25
C LYS A 142 -11.77 -15.15 4.94
N GLY A 143 -10.81 -15.24 4.01
CA GLY A 143 -10.97 -15.88 2.71
C GLY A 143 -11.61 -15.03 1.62
N MET A 144 -11.98 -13.78 1.95
CA MET A 144 -12.46 -12.77 1.01
C MET A 144 -11.51 -11.59 0.91
N ASP A 145 -10.87 -11.22 2.01
CA ASP A 145 -9.86 -10.17 2.09
C ASP A 145 -8.48 -10.78 1.89
N ASP A 146 -7.87 -10.50 0.75
CA ASP A 146 -6.54 -11.02 0.40
C ASP A 146 -5.40 -10.22 1.07
N ASP A 147 -5.67 -9.02 1.60
CA ASP A 147 -4.67 -8.19 2.30
C ASP A 147 -4.42 -8.70 3.73
N ILE A 148 -5.26 -9.59 4.24
CA ILE A 148 -5.03 -10.25 5.53
C ILE A 148 -3.89 -11.26 5.43
N GLY A 149 -2.69 -10.83 5.87
CA GLY A 149 -1.49 -11.69 5.93
C GLY A 149 -1.02 -12.19 4.56
N TYR A 150 -1.60 -11.70 3.46
CA TYR A 150 -1.21 -11.99 2.08
C TYR A 150 -1.12 -13.50 1.75
N GLY A 151 -1.89 -14.32 2.46
CA GLY A 151 -1.84 -15.78 2.34
C GLY A 151 -0.57 -16.45 2.90
N LEU A 152 0.39 -15.66 3.40
CA LEU A 152 1.70 -16.10 3.92
C LEU A 152 1.73 -16.07 5.45
N VAL A 153 1.16 -15.04 6.07
CA VAL A 153 1.22 -14.81 7.50
C VAL A 153 -0.08 -15.22 8.17
N ARG A 154 0.01 -15.94 9.28
CA ARG A 154 -1.14 -16.26 10.12
C ARG A 154 -1.32 -15.17 11.16
N LEU A 155 -2.44 -14.44 11.08
CA LEU A 155 -2.77 -13.33 11.95
C LEU A 155 -3.91 -13.62 12.94
N PHE A 156 -4.77 -14.63 12.65
CA PHE A 156 -5.94 -14.94 13.45
C PHE A 156 -5.94 -16.36 13.96
N PRO A 157 -6.46 -16.63 15.15
CA PRO A 157 -6.60 -17.99 15.71
C PRO A 157 -7.42 -18.91 14.80
N GLU A 158 -8.42 -18.37 14.09
CA GLU A 158 -9.33 -19.09 13.20
C GLU A 158 -8.69 -19.54 11.89
N GLN A 159 -7.53 -18.98 11.53
CA GLN A 159 -6.75 -19.47 10.38
C GLN A 159 -6.19 -20.86 10.73
N ARG A 160 -6.43 -21.84 9.83
CA ARG A 160 -5.91 -23.21 10.03
C ARG A 160 -4.40 -23.17 10.25
N TRP A 161 -3.94 -23.71 11.36
CA TRP A 161 -2.52 -23.80 11.67
C TRP A 161 -1.79 -24.73 10.68
N LYS A 162 -0.56 -24.33 10.31
CA LYS A 162 0.36 -25.10 9.48
C LYS A 162 1.75 -25.08 10.13
N PRO A 163 2.55 -26.16 10.02
CA PRO A 163 3.91 -26.18 10.59
C PRO A 163 4.82 -25.06 10.09
N SER A 164 4.62 -24.59 8.85
CA SER A 164 5.37 -23.47 8.29
C SER A 164 5.25 -22.17 9.08
N TYR A 165 4.18 -21.98 9.84
CA TYR A 165 4.01 -20.77 10.68
C TYR A 165 4.95 -20.71 11.87
N LEU A 166 5.61 -21.81 12.24
CA LEU A 166 6.72 -21.78 13.22
C LEU A 166 7.90 -20.94 12.72
N LEU A 167 8.09 -20.86 11.41
CA LEU A 167 9.13 -20.07 10.77
C LEU A 167 8.67 -18.65 10.43
N GLN A 168 7.44 -18.27 10.78
CA GLN A 168 6.87 -16.95 10.48
C GLN A 168 7.76 -15.79 10.92
N PRO A 169 8.36 -15.75 12.12
CA PRO A 169 9.27 -14.66 12.49
C PRO A 169 10.49 -14.54 11.57
N ILE A 170 10.95 -15.66 11.01
CA ILE A 170 12.13 -15.68 10.12
C ILE A 170 11.76 -15.20 8.72
N TYR A 171 10.72 -15.77 8.10
CA TYR A 171 10.36 -15.39 6.74
C TYR A 171 9.61 -14.04 6.65
N SER A 172 9.15 -13.48 7.77
CA SER A 172 8.58 -12.13 7.78
C SER A 172 9.62 -11.06 7.44
N ILE A 173 10.91 -11.29 7.75
CA ILE A 173 11.99 -10.36 7.41
C ILE A 173 12.12 -10.20 5.89
N PRO A 174 12.42 -11.27 5.09
CA PRO A 174 12.47 -11.13 3.64
C PRO A 174 11.11 -10.72 3.04
N PHE A 175 9.99 -11.10 3.64
CA PHE A 175 8.68 -10.63 3.20
C PHE A 175 8.55 -9.10 3.30
N CYS A 176 8.99 -8.49 4.41
CA CYS A 176 9.00 -7.03 4.53
C CYS A 176 9.96 -6.36 3.55
N LEU A 177 11.16 -6.92 3.36
CA LEU A 177 12.16 -6.38 2.44
C LEU A 177 11.74 -6.46 0.97
N LEU A 178 10.98 -7.49 0.61
CA LEU A 178 10.50 -7.75 -0.76
C LEU A 178 9.01 -7.43 -0.91
N PHE A 179 8.43 -6.64 0.00
CA PHE A 179 6.99 -6.42 0.09
C PHE A 179 6.38 -5.95 -1.22
N GLN A 180 6.96 -4.94 -1.86
CA GLN A 180 6.45 -4.43 -3.15
C GLN A 180 6.40 -5.50 -4.25
N TRP A 181 7.38 -6.43 -4.27
CA TRP A 181 7.42 -7.54 -5.23
C TRP A 181 6.38 -8.60 -4.91
N GLY A 182 6.25 -8.92 -3.61
CA GLY A 182 5.24 -9.87 -3.13
C GLY A 182 3.82 -9.41 -3.43
N VAL A 183 3.50 -8.17 -3.12
CA VAL A 183 2.18 -7.56 -3.40
C VAL A 183 1.91 -7.49 -4.91
N ALA A 184 2.89 -7.11 -5.72
CA ALA A 184 2.72 -7.08 -7.17
C ALA A 184 2.39 -8.47 -7.75
N ILE A 185 3.06 -9.53 -7.27
CA ILE A 185 2.77 -10.91 -7.68
C ILE A 185 1.39 -11.36 -7.18
N GLN A 186 1.03 -10.99 -5.94
CA GLN A 186 -0.27 -11.31 -5.37
C GLN A 186 -1.41 -10.67 -6.17
N ASN A 187 -1.25 -9.40 -6.56
CA ASN A 187 -2.24 -8.65 -7.33
C ASN A 187 -2.53 -9.28 -8.69
N LEU A 188 -1.65 -10.14 -9.23
CA LEU A 188 -1.93 -10.95 -10.42
C LEU A 188 -2.89 -12.11 -10.16
N GLU A 189 -3.20 -12.39 -8.89
CA GLU A 189 -4.11 -13.48 -8.49
C GLU A 189 -3.79 -14.83 -9.18
N LEU A 190 -2.51 -15.17 -9.29
CA LEU A 190 -2.07 -16.41 -9.95
C LEU A 190 -2.73 -17.66 -9.37
N GLY A 191 -3.10 -17.63 -8.08
CA GLY A 191 -3.89 -18.70 -7.47
C GLY A 191 -5.25 -18.94 -8.12
N LYS A 192 -5.89 -17.90 -8.68
CA LYS A 192 -7.13 -18.04 -9.45
C LYS A 192 -6.87 -18.65 -10.82
N TYR A 193 -5.76 -18.27 -11.47
CA TYR A 193 -5.33 -18.85 -12.73
C TYR A 193 -5.10 -20.37 -12.59
N PHE A 194 -4.32 -20.81 -11.61
CA PHE A 194 -4.05 -22.23 -11.39
C PHE A 194 -5.29 -23.04 -10.97
N LYS A 195 -6.32 -22.39 -10.43
CA LYS A 195 -7.62 -23.02 -10.10
C LYS A 195 -8.63 -22.93 -11.24
N GLY A 196 -8.24 -22.47 -12.43
CA GLY A 196 -9.13 -22.31 -13.60
C GLY A 196 -10.21 -21.23 -13.45
N ARG A 197 -10.05 -20.31 -12.49
CA ARG A 197 -11.01 -19.21 -12.23
C ARG A 197 -10.62 -17.90 -12.92
N LYS A 198 -9.50 -17.89 -13.63
CA LYS A 198 -8.96 -16.78 -14.40
C LYS A 198 -8.35 -17.31 -15.68
N THR A 199 -8.59 -16.66 -16.81
CA THR A 199 -8.07 -17.12 -18.10
C THR A 199 -6.60 -16.71 -18.27
N LYS A 200 -5.92 -17.36 -19.24
CA LYS A 200 -4.55 -17.03 -19.62
C LYS A 200 -4.49 -15.62 -20.23
N GLU A 201 -5.50 -15.24 -21.00
CA GLU A 201 -5.62 -13.94 -21.66
C GLU A 201 -5.72 -12.83 -20.61
N GLN A 202 -6.62 -12.95 -19.62
CA GLN A 202 -6.76 -12.01 -18.50
C GLN A 202 -5.45 -11.86 -17.72
N THR A 203 -4.79 -12.97 -17.39
CA THR A 203 -3.49 -12.95 -16.69
C THR A 203 -2.41 -12.25 -17.52
N LYS A 204 -2.39 -12.46 -18.84
CA LYS A 204 -1.43 -11.81 -19.74
C LYS A 204 -1.68 -10.31 -19.89
N GLU A 205 -2.93 -9.88 -19.91
CA GLU A 205 -3.30 -8.45 -19.96
C GLU A 205 -2.82 -7.70 -18.72
N GLU A 206 -3.01 -8.26 -17.54
CA GLU A 206 -2.52 -7.67 -16.29
C GLU A 206 -0.99 -7.76 -16.14
N TRP A 207 -0.38 -8.84 -16.64
CA TRP A 207 1.07 -9.03 -16.59
C TRP A 207 1.84 -8.01 -17.43
N LYS A 208 1.35 -7.66 -18.64
CA LYS A 208 2.06 -6.77 -19.55
C LYS A 208 2.42 -5.40 -18.94
N PRO A 209 1.47 -4.64 -18.36
CA PRO A 209 1.80 -3.35 -17.74
C PRO A 209 2.74 -3.52 -16.55
N MET A 210 2.55 -4.56 -15.73
CA MET A 210 3.43 -4.87 -14.62
C MET A 210 4.85 -5.23 -15.09
N GLN A 211 5.00 -6.03 -16.15
CA GLN A 211 6.30 -6.36 -16.73
C GLN A 211 7.06 -5.11 -17.18
N ARG A 212 6.37 -4.14 -17.79
CA ARG A 212 6.98 -2.86 -18.17
C ARG A 212 7.51 -2.10 -16.97
N LYS A 213 6.74 -2.06 -15.87
CA LYS A 213 7.16 -1.41 -14.62
C LYS A 213 8.34 -2.15 -13.97
N ILE A 214 8.29 -3.48 -13.91
CA ILE A 214 9.40 -4.32 -13.44
C ILE A 214 10.67 -4.02 -14.24
N THR A 215 10.61 -4.07 -15.57
CA THR A 215 11.77 -3.81 -16.42
C THR A 215 12.31 -2.39 -16.20
N LYS A 216 11.43 -1.39 -16.14
CA LYS A 216 11.81 0.00 -15.87
C LYS A 216 12.50 0.14 -14.52
N GLN A 217 11.93 -0.47 -13.47
CA GLN A 217 12.47 -0.44 -12.10
C GLN A 217 13.83 -1.13 -12.03
N LEU A 218 13.93 -2.34 -12.56
CA LEU A 218 15.19 -3.09 -12.60
C LEU A 218 16.27 -2.30 -13.33
N PHE A 219 15.97 -1.78 -14.50
CA PHE A 219 16.93 -0.98 -15.25
C PHE A 219 17.33 0.30 -14.52
N LYS A 220 16.35 1.08 -14.04
CA LYS A 220 16.59 2.35 -13.37
C LYS A 220 17.43 2.20 -12.09
N ASP A 221 17.04 1.28 -11.21
CA ASP A 221 17.53 1.21 -9.84
C ASP A 221 18.66 0.19 -9.64
N TYR A 222 18.73 -0.86 -10.47
CA TYR A 222 19.74 -1.92 -10.31
C TYR A 222 20.83 -1.92 -11.40
N VAL A 223 20.59 -1.21 -12.51
CA VAL A 223 21.58 -1.12 -13.59
C VAL A 223 22.04 0.32 -13.77
N PHE A 224 21.16 1.21 -14.22
CA PHE A 224 21.54 2.55 -14.63
C PHE A 224 22.10 3.37 -13.45
N PHE A 225 21.38 3.45 -12.33
CA PHE A 225 21.82 4.27 -11.21
C PHE A 225 23.12 3.78 -10.55
N PRO A 226 23.31 2.47 -10.28
CA PRO A 226 24.59 1.97 -9.79
C PRO A 226 25.76 2.15 -10.75
N LEU A 227 25.52 2.11 -12.07
CA LEU A 227 26.57 2.41 -13.05
C LEU A 227 27.11 3.83 -12.94
N ILE A 228 26.24 4.82 -12.65
CA ILE A 228 26.63 6.24 -12.57
C ILE A 228 27.04 6.68 -11.16
N ALA A 229 26.46 6.10 -10.13
CA ALA A 229 26.69 6.47 -8.73
C ALA A 229 27.68 5.53 -8.02
N GLY A 230 28.07 4.42 -8.67
CA GLY A 230 28.95 3.41 -8.12
C GLY A 230 28.24 2.27 -7.41
N PRO A 231 28.97 1.14 -7.14
CA PRO A 231 28.38 -0.09 -6.62
C PRO A 231 27.80 0.05 -5.20
N ALA A 232 28.23 1.05 -4.43
CA ALA A 232 27.67 1.36 -3.13
C ALA A 232 26.17 1.75 -3.18
N ALA A 233 25.65 2.10 -4.35
CA ALA A 233 24.23 2.38 -4.57
C ALA A 233 23.34 1.12 -4.68
N LEU A 234 23.91 -0.05 -4.98
CA LEU A 234 23.14 -1.29 -5.16
C LEU A 234 22.31 -1.72 -3.95
N PRO A 235 22.86 -1.74 -2.71
CA PRO A 235 22.10 -2.22 -1.55
C PRO A 235 20.87 -1.35 -1.22
N VAL A 236 20.90 -0.08 -1.57
CA VAL A 236 19.83 0.88 -1.29
C VAL A 236 18.56 0.55 -2.05
N PHE A 237 18.70 0.03 -3.27
CA PHE A 237 17.57 -0.29 -4.13
C PHE A 237 17.11 -1.75 -4.04
N ALA A 238 17.90 -2.60 -3.39
CA ALA A 238 17.51 -3.99 -3.12
C ALA A 238 16.41 -4.11 -2.06
N GLY A 239 16.28 -3.10 -1.18
CA GLY A 239 15.28 -3.05 -0.11
C GLY A 239 14.09 -2.10 -0.37
N ASN A 240 14.02 -1.51 -1.57
CA ASN A 240 12.94 -0.58 -1.95
C ASN A 240 11.78 -1.27 -2.67
#